data_dccfb130662076df19094bbf6a152e67
#
_entry.id   dccfb130662076df19094bbf6a152e67
#
_cell.length_a   1.000
_cell.length_b   1.000
_cell.length_c   1.000
_cell.angle_alpha   90.00
_cell.angle_beta   90.00
_cell.angle_gamma   90.00
#
_symmetry.space_group_name_H-M   'P 1'
#
loop_
_entity.id
_entity.type
_entity.pdbx_description
1 polymer ?
#
loop_
_entity_poly.entity_id
_entity_poly.type
_entity_poly.pdbx_seq_one_letter_code
_entity_poly.pdbx_strand_id
1 'polypeptide(L)'
;HTTAWQTSPINIGYRQSLFGYNSLKWDRRIEPVRYREAKKSYVETLELVAARATQKFFNLATAQSNYETATINYANADTLYQYAQGRYNIGTITENEMLQLELNKLTEETNRMNARIEMDNCMQELRSYLGIQSDEELKVKVNDHVPDFSVELQEALLLANENSPEIQNMMRRKLESESNVSYA
;
A
#
# COMPACT_ATOMS: atom_id res chain seq x y z
N HIS A 1 -33.08 72.87 -25.03
CA HIS A 1 -32.27 71.76 -24.54
C HIS A 1 -32.89 70.48 -25.11
N THR A 2 -32.29 69.94 -26.19
CA THR A 2 -32.59 68.63 -26.73
C THR A 2 -31.60 67.61 -26.16
N THR A 3 -32.07 66.78 -25.24
CA THR A 3 -31.32 65.63 -24.73
C THR A 3 -31.44 64.48 -25.72
N ALA A 4 -30.38 64.21 -26.47
CA ALA A 4 -30.32 63.02 -27.31
C ALA A 4 -29.84 61.79 -26.48
N TRP A 5 -30.72 60.81 -26.32
CA TRP A 5 -30.37 59.50 -25.73
C TRP A 5 -29.76 58.61 -26.80
N GLN A 6 -28.45 58.34 -26.67
CA GLN A 6 -27.76 57.37 -27.52
C GLN A 6 -27.76 56.01 -26.81
N THR A 7 -28.68 55.14 -27.19
CA THR A 7 -28.68 53.78 -26.74
C THR A 7 -27.88 52.92 -27.74
N SER A 8 -26.84 52.26 -27.27
CA SER A 8 -26.12 51.26 -28.07
C SER A 8 -26.89 49.94 -27.95
N PRO A 9 -27.65 49.51 -28.96
CA PRO A 9 -28.24 48.18 -28.96
C PRO A 9 -27.13 47.12 -29.01
N ILE A 10 -27.40 45.96 -28.50
CA ILE A 10 -26.53 44.81 -28.32
C ILE A 10 -25.52 44.65 -29.48
N ASN A 11 -24.23 44.76 -29.19
CA ASN A 11 -23.16 44.46 -30.14
C ASN A 11 -22.77 42.99 -30.03
N ILE A 12 -23.10 42.17 -31.04
CA ILE A 12 -22.62 40.79 -31.17
C ILE A 12 -21.40 40.85 -32.12
N GLY A 13 -20.22 40.69 -31.55
CA GLY A 13 -18.96 40.60 -32.31
C GLY A 13 -18.42 39.18 -32.33
N TYR A 14 -18.15 38.62 -33.51
CA TYR A 14 -17.41 37.38 -33.69
C TYR A 14 -16.00 37.73 -34.17
N ARG A 15 -14.98 37.31 -33.38
CA ARG A 15 -13.58 37.48 -33.76
C ARG A 15 -12.92 36.09 -33.90
N GLN A 16 -12.55 35.72 -35.10
CA GLN A 16 -11.85 34.50 -35.39
C GLN A 16 -10.49 34.82 -36.05
N SER A 17 -9.40 34.33 -35.48
CA SER A 17 -8.08 34.34 -36.08
C SER A 17 -7.99 33.20 -37.13
N LEU A 18 -7.79 33.56 -38.41
CA LEU A 18 -7.73 32.57 -39.51
C LEU A 18 -6.36 31.87 -39.59
N PHE A 19 -5.29 32.50 -39.15
CA PHE A 19 -3.91 32.00 -39.25
C PHE A 19 -3.15 31.99 -37.90
N GLY A 20 -3.82 32.29 -36.81
CA GLY A 20 -3.22 32.31 -35.48
C GLY A 20 -3.37 30.99 -34.73
N TYR A 21 -2.77 30.96 -33.54
CA TYR A 21 -2.92 29.85 -32.61
C TYR A 21 -4.40 29.51 -32.33
N ASN A 22 -4.71 28.22 -32.42
CA ASN A 22 -6.07 27.72 -32.18
C ASN A 22 -6.04 26.73 -31.01
N SER A 23 -6.43 27.22 -29.82
CA SER A 23 -6.48 26.42 -28.59
C SER A 23 -7.37 25.19 -28.73
N LEU A 24 -8.57 25.32 -29.34
CA LEU A 24 -9.52 24.22 -29.51
C LEU A 24 -8.94 23.07 -30.34
N LYS A 25 -8.07 23.36 -31.32
CA LYS A 25 -7.37 22.34 -32.10
C LYS A 25 -6.38 21.56 -31.24
N TRP A 26 -5.66 22.23 -30.36
CA TRP A 26 -4.70 21.62 -29.48
C TRP A 26 -5.39 20.86 -28.35
N ASP A 27 -6.43 21.43 -27.74
CA ASP A 27 -7.25 20.76 -26.73
C ASP A 27 -7.82 19.45 -27.25
N ARG A 28 -8.33 19.44 -28.49
CA ARG A 28 -8.85 18.22 -29.13
C ARG A 28 -7.79 17.13 -29.30
N ARG A 29 -6.50 17.49 -29.37
CA ARG A 29 -5.39 16.52 -29.44
C ARG A 29 -4.89 16.10 -28.07
N ILE A 30 -4.87 17.02 -27.10
CA ILE A 30 -4.30 16.82 -25.77
C ILE A 30 -5.31 16.09 -24.86
N GLU A 31 -6.58 16.47 -24.85
CA GLU A 31 -7.57 15.91 -23.94
C GLU A 31 -7.76 14.37 -24.03
N PRO A 32 -7.75 13.74 -25.20
CA PRO A 32 -7.81 12.27 -25.27
C PRO A 32 -6.59 11.57 -24.66
N VAL A 33 -5.40 12.22 -24.70
CA VAL A 33 -4.18 11.69 -24.07
C VAL A 33 -4.28 11.84 -22.55
N ARG A 34 -4.72 13.02 -22.07
CA ARG A 34 -4.98 13.28 -20.65
C ARG A 34 -6.00 12.31 -20.06
N TYR A 35 -7.07 12.02 -20.79
CA TYR A 35 -8.05 11.03 -20.35
C TYR A 35 -7.44 9.62 -20.24
N ARG A 36 -6.63 9.20 -21.21
CA ARG A 36 -5.94 7.89 -21.15
C ARG A 36 -4.93 7.84 -20.00
N GLU A 37 -4.18 8.91 -19.78
CA GLU A 37 -3.27 9.06 -18.63
C GLU A 37 -4.05 8.87 -17.31
N ALA A 38 -5.13 9.62 -17.11
CA ALA A 38 -5.94 9.53 -15.91
C ALA A 38 -6.54 8.13 -15.70
N LYS A 39 -7.02 7.49 -16.78
CA LYS A 39 -7.54 6.11 -16.71
C LYS A 39 -6.48 5.11 -16.28
N LYS A 40 -5.25 5.22 -16.81
CA LYS A 40 -4.13 4.33 -16.45
C LYS A 40 -3.63 4.59 -15.03
N SER A 41 -3.56 5.85 -14.62
CA SER A 41 -3.20 6.23 -13.25
C SER A 41 -4.23 5.73 -12.23
N TYR A 42 -5.51 5.71 -12.59
CA TYR A 42 -6.55 5.10 -11.75
C TYR A 42 -6.30 3.59 -11.56
N VAL A 43 -6.01 2.85 -12.63
CA VAL A 43 -5.71 1.41 -12.55
C VAL A 43 -4.45 1.17 -11.71
N GLU A 44 -3.37 1.93 -11.95
CA GLU A 44 -2.14 1.87 -11.14
C GLU A 44 -2.44 2.08 -9.65
N THR A 45 -3.28 3.07 -9.33
CA THR A 45 -3.68 3.33 -7.93
C THR A 45 -4.42 2.14 -7.32
N LEU A 46 -5.32 1.49 -8.07
CA LEU A 46 -6.02 0.28 -7.61
C LEU A 46 -5.04 -0.87 -7.32
N GLU A 47 -4.07 -1.09 -8.22
CA GLU A 47 -3.04 -2.12 -8.03
C GLU A 47 -2.16 -1.81 -6.81
N LEU A 48 -1.79 -0.55 -6.59
CA LEU A 48 -1.04 -0.13 -5.41
C LEU A 48 -1.84 -0.34 -4.11
N VAL A 49 -3.14 -0.08 -4.13
CA VAL A 49 -4.03 -0.36 -2.99
C VAL A 49 -4.07 -1.86 -2.69
N ALA A 50 -4.24 -2.69 -3.73
CA ALA A 50 -4.25 -4.14 -3.60
C ALA A 50 -2.90 -4.67 -3.07
N ALA A 51 -1.78 -4.20 -3.60
CA ALA A 51 -0.44 -4.57 -3.15
C ALA A 51 -0.19 -4.20 -1.68
N ARG A 52 -0.61 -3.01 -1.25
CA ARG A 52 -0.50 -2.58 0.15
C ARG A 52 -1.39 -3.39 1.09
N ALA A 53 -2.62 -3.72 0.67
CA ALA A 53 -3.51 -4.59 1.43
C ALA A 53 -2.89 -5.98 1.62
N THR A 54 -2.34 -6.55 0.54
CA THR A 54 -1.66 -7.84 0.54
C THR A 54 -0.43 -7.83 1.46
N GLN A 55 0.38 -6.77 1.41
CA GLN A 55 1.53 -6.62 2.31
C GLN A 55 1.10 -6.63 3.78
N LYS A 56 0.06 -5.85 4.14
CA LYS A 56 -0.45 -5.81 5.52
C LYS A 56 -1.05 -7.14 5.96
N PHE A 57 -1.71 -7.86 5.05
CA PHE A 57 -2.21 -9.21 5.28
C PHE A 57 -1.08 -10.18 5.64
N PHE A 58 0.01 -10.20 4.86
CA PHE A 58 1.14 -11.09 5.14
C PHE A 58 1.93 -10.66 6.37
N ASN A 59 2.01 -9.37 6.68
CA ASN A 59 2.61 -8.90 7.93
C ASN A 59 1.84 -9.47 9.13
N LEU A 60 0.51 -9.40 9.12
CA LEU A 60 -0.32 -10.00 10.17
C LEU A 60 -0.16 -11.52 10.24
N ALA A 61 -0.15 -12.22 9.09
CA ALA A 61 0.04 -13.66 9.05
C ALA A 61 1.38 -14.09 9.68
N THR A 62 2.44 -13.36 9.38
CA THR A 62 3.78 -13.59 9.96
C THR A 62 3.79 -13.31 11.46
N ALA A 63 3.17 -12.21 11.90
CA ALA A 63 3.08 -11.86 13.32
C ALA A 63 2.26 -12.89 14.12
N GLN A 64 1.17 -13.43 13.54
CA GLN A 64 0.39 -14.53 14.16
C GLN A 64 1.24 -15.79 14.33
N SER A 65 1.99 -16.20 13.30
CA SER A 65 2.88 -17.37 13.38
C SER A 65 4.00 -17.19 14.41
N ASN A 66 4.57 -15.98 14.49
CA ASN A 66 5.58 -15.64 15.49
C ASN A 66 5.02 -15.69 16.92
N TYR A 67 3.80 -15.19 17.12
CA TYR A 67 3.14 -15.26 18.43
C TYR A 67 2.82 -16.71 18.84
N GLU A 68 2.34 -17.56 17.92
CA GLU A 68 2.12 -18.98 18.17
C GLU A 68 3.44 -19.68 18.57
N THR A 69 4.52 -19.43 17.84
CA THR A 69 5.85 -19.98 18.12
C THR A 69 6.37 -19.53 19.49
N ALA A 70 6.26 -18.24 19.79
CA ALA A 70 6.67 -17.70 21.09
C ALA A 70 5.83 -18.27 22.25
N THR A 71 4.54 -18.54 22.01
CA THR A 71 3.67 -19.18 22.99
C THR A 71 4.10 -20.62 23.30
N ILE A 72 4.47 -21.40 22.27
CA ILE A 72 5.00 -22.76 22.44
C ILE A 72 6.34 -22.72 23.17
N ASN A 73 7.25 -21.80 22.81
CA ASN A 73 8.55 -21.67 23.44
C ASN A 73 8.42 -21.32 24.94
N TYR A 74 7.52 -20.39 25.27
CA TYR A 74 7.22 -20.07 26.68
C TYR A 74 6.67 -21.29 27.43
N ALA A 75 5.73 -22.04 26.88
CA ALA A 75 5.17 -23.22 27.52
C ALA A 75 6.26 -24.29 27.78
N ASN A 76 7.18 -24.48 26.82
CA ASN A 76 8.32 -25.39 26.98
C ASN A 76 9.29 -24.92 28.08
N ALA A 77 9.64 -23.63 28.10
CA ALA A 77 10.51 -23.05 29.10
C ALA A 77 9.89 -23.10 30.50
N ASP A 78 8.59 -22.84 30.63
CA ASP A 78 7.87 -22.98 31.91
C ASP A 78 7.87 -24.43 32.41
N THR A 79 7.64 -25.38 31.52
CA THR A 79 7.71 -26.81 31.86
C THR A 79 9.11 -27.22 32.34
N LEU A 80 10.17 -26.77 31.65
CA LEU A 80 11.54 -27.04 32.05
C LEU A 80 11.88 -26.41 33.41
N TYR A 81 11.41 -25.20 33.68
CA TYR A 81 11.59 -24.56 34.99
C TYR A 81 10.87 -25.33 36.09
N GLN A 82 9.63 -25.77 35.88
CA GLN A 82 8.90 -26.61 36.85
C GLN A 82 9.65 -27.92 37.18
N TYR A 83 10.20 -28.60 36.17
CA TYR A 83 11.06 -29.79 36.39
C TYR A 83 12.31 -29.45 37.16
N ALA A 84 12.97 -28.32 36.87
CA ALA A 84 14.16 -27.88 37.57
C ALA A 84 13.86 -27.60 39.05
N GLN A 85 12.74 -26.92 39.35
CA GLN A 85 12.29 -26.65 40.69
C GLN A 85 12.07 -27.94 41.51
N GLY A 86 11.43 -28.95 40.89
CA GLY A 86 11.28 -30.29 41.51
C GLY A 86 12.64 -30.96 41.79
N ARG A 87 13.58 -30.89 40.86
CA ARG A 87 14.94 -31.50 41.00
C ARG A 87 15.79 -30.73 42.04
N TYR A 88 15.65 -29.41 42.11
CA TYR A 88 16.32 -28.61 43.13
C TYR A 88 15.83 -28.98 44.53
N ASN A 89 14.53 -29.13 44.74
CA ASN A 89 13.90 -29.48 45.99
C ASN A 89 14.39 -30.81 46.55
N ILE A 90 14.75 -31.76 45.68
CA ILE A 90 15.36 -33.07 46.09
C ILE A 90 16.87 -33.07 46.04
N GLY A 91 17.52 -31.94 45.79
CA GLY A 91 18.97 -31.76 45.83
C GLY A 91 19.73 -32.39 44.65
N THR A 92 19.07 -32.58 43.48
CA THR A 92 19.72 -33.19 42.29
C THR A 92 20.25 -32.18 41.29
N ILE A 93 19.98 -30.91 41.44
CA ILE A 93 20.56 -29.80 40.68
C ILE A 93 20.94 -28.65 41.59
N THR A 94 21.82 -27.77 41.11
CA THR A 94 22.25 -26.59 41.83
C THR A 94 21.24 -25.44 41.74
N GLU A 95 21.28 -24.52 42.68
CA GLU A 95 20.48 -23.28 42.62
C GLU A 95 20.79 -22.49 41.36
N ASN A 96 22.03 -22.42 40.92
CA ASN A 96 22.45 -21.70 39.75
C ASN A 96 21.81 -22.27 38.47
N GLU A 97 21.75 -23.64 38.33
CA GLU A 97 21.06 -24.28 37.20
C GLU A 97 19.56 -24.01 37.19
N MET A 98 18.91 -24.00 38.35
CA MET A 98 17.49 -23.63 38.50
C MET A 98 17.24 -22.18 38.07
N LEU A 99 18.06 -21.21 38.58
CA LEU A 99 17.96 -19.80 38.25
C LEU A 99 18.21 -19.52 36.77
N GLN A 100 19.09 -20.28 36.09
CA GLN A 100 19.26 -20.18 34.63
C GLN A 100 17.99 -20.55 33.86
N LEU A 101 17.27 -21.59 34.31
CA LEU A 101 16.01 -22.01 33.68
C LEU A 101 14.87 -21.01 33.99
N GLU A 102 14.89 -20.41 35.18
CA GLU A 102 13.97 -19.31 35.52
C GLU A 102 14.21 -18.10 34.62
N LEU A 103 15.45 -17.69 34.42
CA LEU A 103 15.81 -16.60 33.50
C LEU A 103 15.38 -16.89 32.08
N ASN A 104 15.58 -18.15 31.61
CA ASN A 104 15.11 -18.57 30.30
C ASN A 104 13.58 -18.45 30.17
N LYS A 105 12.80 -18.91 31.17
CA LYS A 105 11.35 -18.76 31.21
C LYS A 105 10.93 -17.29 31.14
N LEU A 106 11.54 -16.42 31.93
CA LEU A 106 11.23 -14.97 31.94
C LEU A 106 11.58 -14.30 30.59
N THR A 107 12.64 -14.77 29.95
CA THR A 107 13.02 -14.31 28.61
C THR A 107 11.97 -14.71 27.57
N GLU A 108 11.53 -16.00 27.58
CA GLU A 108 10.49 -16.46 26.65
C GLU A 108 9.11 -15.84 26.95
N GLU A 109 8.82 -15.51 28.20
CA GLU A 109 7.61 -14.75 28.54
C GLU A 109 7.63 -13.35 27.93
N THR A 110 8.77 -12.67 27.99
CA THR A 110 8.96 -11.36 27.38
C THR A 110 8.86 -11.44 25.86
N ASN A 111 9.46 -12.47 25.24
CA ASN A 111 9.37 -12.71 23.80
C ASN A 111 7.92 -12.91 23.36
N ARG A 112 7.13 -13.70 24.10
CA ARG A 112 5.72 -13.92 23.83
C ARG A 112 4.90 -12.63 23.95
N MET A 113 5.16 -11.82 24.98
CA MET A 113 4.47 -10.53 25.15
C MET A 113 4.78 -9.57 23.99
N ASN A 114 6.03 -9.46 23.60
CA ASN A 114 6.44 -8.64 22.45
C ASN A 114 5.82 -9.11 21.13
N ALA A 115 5.81 -10.43 20.91
CA ALA A 115 5.18 -11.01 19.72
C ALA A 115 3.66 -10.76 19.69
N ARG A 116 2.99 -10.75 20.85
CA ARG A 116 1.57 -10.39 20.95
C ARG A 116 1.33 -8.92 20.60
N ILE A 117 2.13 -8.03 21.13
CA ILE A 117 2.03 -6.58 20.83
C ILE A 117 2.20 -6.35 19.31
N GLU A 118 3.18 -7.00 18.70
CA GLU A 118 3.42 -6.90 17.25
C GLU A 118 2.23 -7.45 16.44
N MET A 119 1.67 -8.59 16.85
CA MET A 119 0.47 -9.14 16.21
C MET A 119 -0.73 -8.17 16.32
N ASP A 120 -0.95 -7.60 17.52
CA ASP A 120 -2.04 -6.65 17.75
C ASP A 120 -1.84 -5.37 16.90
N ASN A 121 -0.60 -4.88 16.77
CA ASN A 121 -0.26 -3.73 15.91
C ASN A 121 -0.54 -4.03 14.43
N CYS A 122 -0.05 -5.16 13.90
CA CYS A 122 -0.31 -5.57 12.52
C CYS A 122 -1.81 -5.76 12.25
N MET A 123 -2.56 -6.30 13.20
CA MET A 123 -4.02 -6.45 13.12
C MET A 123 -4.71 -5.08 13.03
N GLN A 124 -4.33 -4.11 13.86
CA GLN A 124 -4.89 -2.76 13.82
C GLN A 124 -4.54 -2.02 12.52
N GLU A 125 -3.31 -2.20 12.02
CA GLU A 125 -2.91 -1.64 10.72
C GLU A 125 -3.73 -2.18 9.56
N LEU A 126 -3.97 -3.50 9.52
CA LEU A 126 -4.80 -4.12 8.48
C LEU A 126 -6.25 -3.66 8.60
N ARG A 127 -6.82 -3.63 9.81
CA ARG A 127 -8.17 -3.12 10.06
C ARG A 127 -8.35 -1.69 9.61
N SER A 128 -7.45 -0.81 10.03
CA SER A 128 -7.48 0.60 9.66
C SER A 128 -7.41 0.80 8.15
N TYR A 129 -6.56 0.02 7.48
CA TYR A 129 -6.39 0.09 6.04
C TYR A 129 -7.64 -0.39 5.27
N LEU A 130 -8.30 -1.45 5.76
CA LEU A 130 -9.52 -2.00 5.15
C LEU A 130 -10.80 -1.28 5.59
N GLY A 131 -10.72 -0.35 6.56
CA GLY A 131 -11.88 0.35 7.09
C GLY A 131 -12.81 -0.54 7.93
N ILE A 132 -12.30 -1.64 8.48
CA ILE A 132 -13.08 -2.58 9.31
C ILE A 132 -13.25 -1.98 10.72
N GLN A 133 -14.49 -1.70 11.10
CA GLN A 133 -14.85 -1.10 12.40
C GLN A 133 -15.19 -2.12 13.49
N SER A 134 -15.17 -3.43 13.19
CA SER A 134 -15.44 -4.48 14.16
C SER A 134 -14.27 -4.66 15.13
N ASP A 135 -14.55 -4.83 16.43
CA ASP A 135 -13.56 -5.15 17.47
C ASP A 135 -13.24 -6.66 17.56
N GLU A 136 -13.83 -7.48 16.70
CA GLU A 136 -13.56 -8.91 16.69
C GLU A 136 -12.11 -9.23 16.30
N GLU A 137 -11.53 -10.26 16.89
CA GLU A 137 -10.17 -10.72 16.59
C GLU A 137 -10.09 -11.19 15.12
N LEU A 138 -9.25 -10.52 14.35
CA LEU A 138 -9.06 -10.84 12.94
C LEU A 138 -7.98 -11.92 12.81
N LYS A 139 -8.37 -13.14 12.41
CA LYS A 139 -7.43 -14.22 12.09
C LYS A 139 -7.30 -14.35 10.59
N VAL A 140 -6.07 -14.28 10.10
CA VAL A 140 -5.77 -14.51 8.70
C VAL A 140 -5.26 -15.93 8.50
N LYS A 141 -5.66 -16.56 7.39
CA LYS A 141 -5.18 -17.87 6.99
C LYS A 141 -4.48 -17.75 5.63
N VAL A 142 -3.22 -18.15 5.60
CA VAL A 142 -2.44 -18.22 4.35
C VAL A 142 -2.69 -19.59 3.72
N ASN A 143 -2.84 -19.61 2.39
CA ASN A 143 -2.90 -20.85 1.65
C ASN A 143 -1.46 -21.39 1.46
N ASP A 144 -1.23 -22.65 1.71
CA ASP A 144 0.09 -23.29 1.58
C ASP A 144 0.54 -23.49 0.12
N HIS A 145 -0.40 -23.29 -0.84
CA HIS A 145 -0.09 -23.41 -2.25
C HIS A 145 0.45 -22.10 -2.80
N VAL A 146 1.73 -22.07 -3.12
CA VAL A 146 2.36 -20.99 -3.87
C VAL A 146 2.21 -21.31 -5.35
N PRO A 147 1.51 -20.47 -6.15
CA PRO A 147 1.41 -20.71 -7.59
C PRO A 147 2.79 -20.56 -8.22
N ASP A 148 3.13 -21.55 -9.05
CA ASP A 148 4.35 -21.50 -9.86
C ASP A 148 4.08 -20.64 -11.10
N PHE A 149 4.74 -19.48 -11.20
CA PHE A 149 4.66 -18.61 -12.37
C PHE A 149 6.04 -18.07 -12.73
N SER A 150 6.28 -17.94 -14.01
CA SER A 150 7.50 -17.32 -14.55
C SER A 150 7.12 -16.01 -15.24
N VAL A 151 7.92 -14.97 -15.02
CA VAL A 151 7.75 -13.67 -15.70
C VAL A 151 8.80 -13.58 -16.80
N GLU A 152 8.35 -13.50 -18.06
CA GLU A 152 9.25 -13.27 -19.17
C GLU A 152 9.52 -11.77 -19.32
N LEU A 153 10.81 -11.39 -19.37
CA LEU A 153 11.24 -9.98 -19.36
C LEU A 153 10.65 -9.19 -20.53
N GLN A 154 10.61 -9.79 -21.73
CA GLN A 154 10.12 -9.08 -22.93
C GLN A 154 8.62 -8.80 -22.85
N GLU A 155 7.84 -9.76 -22.38
CA GLU A 155 6.41 -9.59 -22.18
C GLU A 155 6.13 -8.56 -21.09
N ALA A 156 6.85 -8.60 -19.98
CA ALA A 156 6.74 -7.62 -18.91
C ALA A 156 7.03 -6.19 -19.39
N LEU A 157 8.08 -6.00 -20.23
CA LEU A 157 8.40 -4.70 -20.80
C LEU A 157 7.32 -4.21 -21.79
N LEU A 158 6.75 -5.08 -22.59
CA LEU A 158 5.65 -4.71 -23.49
C LEU A 158 4.42 -4.28 -22.70
N LEU A 159 4.00 -5.06 -21.70
CA LEU A 159 2.87 -4.73 -20.83
C LEU A 159 3.11 -3.44 -20.02
N ALA A 160 4.33 -3.22 -19.54
CA ALA A 160 4.71 -1.99 -18.85
C ALA A 160 4.58 -0.78 -19.79
N ASN A 161 5.09 -0.88 -21.02
CA ASN A 161 4.98 0.19 -22.02
C ASN A 161 3.51 0.46 -22.39
N GLU A 162 2.70 -0.57 -22.52
CA GLU A 162 1.28 -0.40 -22.85
C GLU A 162 0.50 0.20 -21.69
N ASN A 163 0.77 -0.21 -20.44
CA ASN A 163 -0.08 0.13 -19.29
C ASN A 163 0.44 1.28 -18.42
N SER A 164 1.68 1.72 -18.60
CA SER A 164 2.26 2.81 -17.81
C SER A 164 1.54 4.15 -18.05
N PRO A 165 1.05 4.83 -17.01
CA PRO A 165 0.55 6.19 -17.11
C PRO A 165 1.66 7.19 -17.46
N GLU A 166 2.92 6.92 -17.08
CA GLU A 166 4.07 7.79 -17.35
C GLU A 166 4.32 7.99 -18.84
N ILE A 167 4.12 6.96 -19.67
CA ILE A 167 4.23 7.07 -21.13
C ILE A 167 3.16 7.99 -21.69
N GLN A 168 1.93 7.93 -21.16
CA GLN A 168 0.86 8.86 -21.56
C GLN A 168 1.18 10.29 -21.08
N ASN A 169 1.76 10.44 -19.91
CA ASN A 169 2.24 11.73 -19.39
C ASN A 169 3.30 12.33 -20.33
N MET A 170 4.29 11.56 -20.75
CA MET A 170 5.30 12.02 -21.69
C MET A 170 4.69 12.45 -23.04
N MET A 171 3.73 11.69 -23.56
CA MET A 171 3.00 12.04 -24.79
C MET A 171 2.22 13.35 -24.63
N ARG A 172 1.50 13.53 -23.51
CA ARG A 172 0.81 14.77 -23.19
C ARG A 172 1.76 15.96 -23.13
N ARG A 173 2.85 15.85 -22.36
CA ARG A 173 3.86 16.90 -22.22
C ARG A 173 4.49 17.29 -23.56
N LYS A 174 4.71 16.31 -24.45
CA LYS A 174 5.19 16.58 -25.81
C LYS A 174 4.17 17.42 -26.58
N LEU A 175 2.89 17.06 -26.59
CA LEU A 175 1.83 17.80 -27.27
C LEU A 175 1.65 19.22 -26.69
N GLU A 176 1.72 19.36 -25.38
CA GLU A 176 1.67 20.66 -24.69
C GLU A 176 2.86 21.55 -25.09
N SER A 177 4.06 20.97 -25.19
CA SER A 177 5.26 21.70 -25.66
C SER A 177 5.13 22.13 -27.13
N GLU A 178 4.61 21.24 -28.00
CA GLU A 178 4.33 21.59 -29.41
C GLU A 178 3.28 22.71 -29.52
N SER A 179 2.26 22.68 -28.64
CA SER A 179 1.25 23.74 -28.55
C SER A 179 1.86 25.07 -28.13
N ASN A 180 2.73 25.05 -27.13
CA ASN A 180 3.40 26.25 -26.63
C ASN A 180 4.32 26.88 -27.70
N VAL A 181 5.06 26.05 -28.46
CA VAL A 181 5.87 26.52 -29.58
C VAL A 181 4.99 27.13 -30.70
N SER A 182 3.80 26.55 -30.95
CA SER A 182 2.86 27.10 -31.92
C SER A 182 2.20 28.42 -31.46
N TYR A 183 2.18 28.68 -30.15
CA TYR A 183 1.67 29.92 -29.57
C TYR A 183 2.68 31.08 -29.61
N ALA A 184 3.97 30.78 -29.45
CA ALA A 184 5.07 31.76 -29.51
C ALA A 184 5.30 32.28 -30.92
#